data_da1dd5f93cbeeab53a724efdd48ab634
#
_entry.id   da1dd5f93cbeeab53a724efdd48ab634
#
_cell.length_a   1.000
_cell.length_b   1.000
_cell.length_c   1.000
_cell.angle_alpha   90.00
_cell.angle_beta   90.00
_cell.angle_gamma   90.00
#
_symmetry.space_group_name_H-M   'P 1'
#
loop_
_entity.id
_entity.type
_entity.pdbx_description
1 polymer ?
#
loop_
_entity_poly.entity_id
_entity_poly.type
_entity_poly.pdbx_seq_one_letter_code
_entity_poly.pdbx_strand_id
1 'polypeptide(L)'
;SASAANAVMLGAGYFTPLPGFMDQRDLASVAASMHTADGLFWPVPVVNLVQQCSYRTGDRIALRDPNIDGNPILAVMDIVAVEELSDKDLELATRSIYGTLDTNHPGVNVFSSQGRVLVSGPIMVLNYSYFSHAYPATFRTAEQIRTDISERGWNRVVAFQTRNPMHRAHEELCKMAQAAVDADGILIHMLLGQLKPGDIPADVRDAAIRTMVDQYFPANSVIVAGYGFDMLYAGPREAVLHAVFRQNAGCTHLIVGRDHAGVGDYYGAFDAQTIFGDQVPDGALDIEIFEADHTAYSRKLDRVVMMRDVPDHEPQDFVLLSGTRVREMLSAGEALPPEFARPEVAQILMQHYQGRQAGS
;
A
#
# COMPACT_ATOMS: atom_id res chain seq x y z
N SER A 1 -9.02 8.13 -10.12
CA SER A 1 -9.28 6.90 -10.89
C SER A 1 -8.09 5.95 -10.77
N ALA A 2 -8.33 4.66 -10.84
CA ALA A 2 -7.27 3.65 -10.72
C ALA A 2 -6.16 3.85 -11.77
N SER A 3 -6.53 4.19 -13.00
CA SER A 3 -5.54 4.49 -14.07
C SER A 3 -4.67 5.71 -13.74
N ALA A 4 -5.24 6.75 -13.12
CA ALA A 4 -4.46 7.92 -12.71
C ALA A 4 -3.47 7.58 -11.59
N ALA A 5 -3.90 6.80 -10.59
CA ALA A 5 -2.99 6.30 -9.54
C ALA A 5 -1.87 5.43 -10.14
N ASN A 6 -2.20 4.51 -11.04
CA ASN A 6 -1.21 3.70 -11.75
C ASN A 6 -0.23 4.57 -12.55
N ALA A 7 -0.69 5.62 -13.23
CA ALA A 7 0.20 6.55 -13.95
C ALA A 7 1.17 7.24 -12.97
N VAL A 8 0.69 7.71 -11.82
CA VAL A 8 1.57 8.28 -10.78
C VAL A 8 2.62 7.28 -10.31
N MET A 9 2.24 6.03 -10.08
CA MET A 9 3.17 4.98 -9.63
C MET A 9 4.21 4.61 -10.69
N LEU A 10 3.82 4.60 -11.98
CA LEU A 10 4.75 4.45 -13.12
C LEU A 10 5.78 5.59 -13.13
N GLY A 11 5.29 6.85 -13.08
CA GLY A 11 6.16 8.03 -13.11
C GLY A 11 7.03 8.19 -11.87
N ALA A 12 6.55 7.75 -10.70
CA ALA A 12 7.30 7.80 -9.45
C ALA A 12 8.33 6.65 -9.31
N GLY A 13 8.41 5.75 -10.30
CA GLY A 13 9.40 4.68 -10.36
C GLY A 13 9.08 3.45 -9.49
N TYR A 14 7.92 3.39 -8.87
CA TYR A 14 7.51 2.24 -8.06
C TYR A 14 7.14 1.02 -8.91
N PHE A 15 6.74 1.25 -10.17
CA PHE A 15 6.40 0.20 -11.13
C PHE A 15 7.54 -0.13 -12.09
N THR A 16 8.75 0.34 -11.82
CA THR A 16 9.92 -0.07 -12.61
C THR A 16 10.05 -1.60 -12.63
N PRO A 17 10.29 -2.27 -13.79
CA PRO A 17 10.69 -1.68 -15.07
C PRO A 17 9.54 -1.46 -16.08
N LEU A 18 8.27 -1.47 -15.66
CA LEU A 18 7.16 -1.28 -16.59
C LEU A 18 7.23 0.09 -17.29
N PRO A 19 7.09 0.15 -18.64
CA PRO A 19 7.10 1.42 -19.36
C PRO A 19 5.75 2.14 -19.39
N GLY A 20 4.66 1.44 -19.03
CA GLY A 20 3.29 1.97 -19.12
C GLY A 20 2.23 0.92 -18.85
N PHE A 21 1.06 1.10 -19.48
CA PHE A 21 -0.07 0.23 -19.31
C PHE A 21 0.02 -1.02 -20.19
N MET A 22 -0.30 -2.16 -19.59
CA MET A 22 -0.28 -3.49 -20.19
C MET A 22 -1.40 -3.68 -21.21
N ASP A 23 -1.13 -4.46 -22.26
CA ASP A 23 -2.13 -4.94 -23.23
C ASP A 23 -2.90 -6.17 -22.73
N GLN A 24 -3.82 -6.69 -23.55
CA GLN A 24 -4.64 -7.87 -23.20
C GLN A 24 -3.78 -9.13 -22.98
N ARG A 25 -2.69 -9.27 -23.72
CA ARG A 25 -1.77 -10.41 -23.61
C ARG A 25 -1.05 -10.40 -22.26
N ASP A 26 -0.54 -9.23 -21.85
CA ASP A 26 0.09 -9.06 -20.55
C ASP A 26 -0.92 -9.16 -19.40
N LEU A 27 -2.10 -8.54 -19.54
CA LEU A 27 -3.20 -8.69 -18.56
C LEU A 27 -3.49 -10.16 -18.28
N ALA A 28 -3.71 -10.97 -19.32
CA ALA A 28 -4.02 -12.38 -19.19
C ALA A 28 -2.88 -13.19 -18.56
N SER A 29 -1.65 -12.93 -18.99
CA SER A 29 -0.45 -13.62 -18.49
C SER A 29 -0.18 -13.29 -17.03
N VAL A 30 -0.18 -12.00 -16.66
CA VAL A 30 0.02 -11.54 -15.27
C VAL A 30 -1.09 -12.06 -14.36
N ALA A 31 -2.35 -12.02 -14.80
CA ALA A 31 -3.45 -12.57 -14.04
C ALA A 31 -3.26 -14.07 -13.77
N ALA A 32 -2.85 -14.83 -14.77
CA ALA A 32 -2.72 -16.29 -14.68
C ALA A 32 -1.48 -16.75 -13.90
N SER A 33 -0.33 -16.08 -14.09
CA SER A 33 0.98 -16.60 -13.67
C SER A 33 1.90 -15.60 -12.94
N MET A 34 1.45 -14.38 -12.70
CA MET A 34 2.29 -13.28 -12.19
C MET A 34 3.53 -13.01 -13.07
N HIS A 35 3.41 -13.19 -14.39
CA HIS A 35 4.44 -12.82 -15.34
C HIS A 35 3.82 -12.10 -16.53
N THR A 36 4.50 -11.08 -17.05
CA THR A 36 4.14 -10.53 -18.36
C THR A 36 4.30 -11.61 -19.42
N ALA A 37 3.70 -11.40 -20.57
CA ALA A 37 3.84 -12.33 -21.68
C ALA A 37 5.30 -12.53 -22.19
N ASP A 38 6.16 -11.56 -21.90
CA ASP A 38 7.59 -11.62 -22.21
C ASP A 38 8.43 -12.15 -21.03
N GLY A 39 7.78 -12.61 -19.94
CA GLY A 39 8.42 -13.32 -18.84
C GLY A 39 8.91 -12.47 -17.67
N LEU A 40 8.61 -11.16 -17.63
CA LEU A 40 8.90 -10.33 -16.47
C LEU A 40 7.96 -10.74 -15.31
N PHE A 41 8.52 -11.06 -14.14
CA PHE A 41 7.72 -11.27 -12.95
C PHE A 41 6.99 -9.99 -12.53
N TRP A 42 5.65 -10.08 -12.43
CA TRP A 42 4.81 -8.97 -12.05
C TRP A 42 3.49 -9.45 -11.43
N PRO A 43 3.17 -9.08 -10.17
CA PRO A 43 2.10 -9.77 -9.44
C PRO A 43 0.68 -9.35 -9.80
N VAL A 44 0.45 -8.11 -10.24
CA VAL A 44 -0.88 -7.54 -10.50
C VAL A 44 -0.87 -6.74 -11.79
N PRO A 45 -1.83 -6.94 -12.72
CA PRO A 45 -1.86 -6.19 -13.97
C PRO A 45 -1.96 -4.68 -13.76
N VAL A 46 -1.14 -3.91 -14.49
CA VAL A 46 -1.18 -2.44 -14.54
C VAL A 46 -1.88 -2.02 -15.81
N VAL A 47 -3.17 -1.73 -15.72
CA VAL A 47 -4.04 -1.52 -16.88
C VAL A 47 -4.71 -0.16 -16.86
N ASN A 48 -5.07 0.33 -18.06
CA ASN A 48 -5.90 1.49 -18.27
C ASN A 48 -7.20 1.06 -18.96
N LEU A 49 -8.22 0.75 -18.16
CA LEU A 49 -9.56 0.37 -18.61
C LEU A 49 -10.46 1.60 -18.69
N VAL A 50 -11.17 1.75 -19.79
CA VAL A 50 -12.12 2.84 -20.01
C VAL A 50 -13.44 2.32 -20.57
N GLN A 51 -14.50 3.10 -20.43
CA GLN A 51 -15.82 2.73 -20.95
C GLN A 51 -15.86 2.76 -22.48
N GLN A 52 -15.19 3.75 -23.07
CA GLN A 52 -15.15 3.97 -24.52
C GLN A 52 -13.81 4.59 -24.91
N CYS A 53 -13.33 4.29 -26.12
CA CYS A 53 -12.16 4.90 -26.70
C CYS A 53 -12.42 5.21 -28.17
N SER A 54 -12.19 6.46 -28.57
CA SER A 54 -12.27 6.91 -29.97
C SER A 54 -10.89 6.94 -30.68
N TYR A 55 -9.83 6.73 -29.93
CA TYR A 55 -8.47 6.70 -30.43
C TYR A 55 -8.11 5.30 -30.94
N ARG A 56 -7.01 5.20 -31.66
CA ARG A 56 -6.54 3.95 -32.27
C ARG A 56 -5.04 3.74 -32.03
N THR A 57 -4.57 2.56 -32.31
CA THR A 57 -3.15 2.23 -32.33
C THR A 57 -2.36 3.22 -33.19
N GLY A 58 -1.25 3.71 -32.63
CA GLY A 58 -0.37 4.73 -33.22
C GLY A 58 -0.70 6.17 -32.84
N ASP A 59 -1.85 6.42 -32.22
CA ASP A 59 -2.18 7.75 -31.71
C ASP A 59 -1.34 8.08 -30.46
N ARG A 60 -1.00 9.36 -30.32
CA ARG A 60 -0.42 9.93 -29.10
C ARG A 60 -1.46 10.79 -28.40
N ILE A 61 -1.77 10.47 -27.16
CA ILE A 61 -2.84 11.11 -26.39
C ILE A 61 -2.34 11.68 -25.06
N ALA A 62 -3.07 12.67 -24.56
CA ALA A 62 -2.91 13.19 -23.20
C ALA A 62 -3.86 12.45 -22.24
N LEU A 63 -3.28 11.80 -21.25
CA LEU A 63 -4.02 11.28 -20.10
C LEU A 63 -4.25 12.41 -19.11
N ARG A 64 -5.52 12.63 -18.76
CA ARG A 64 -5.91 13.72 -17.86
C ARG A 64 -6.20 13.20 -16.47
N ASP A 65 -5.89 14.03 -15.48
CA ASP A 65 -6.10 13.71 -14.07
C ASP A 65 -7.53 14.05 -13.64
N PRO A 66 -8.39 13.06 -13.34
CA PRO A 66 -9.75 13.30 -12.89
C PRO A 66 -9.84 13.72 -11.41
N ASN A 67 -8.73 13.71 -10.67
CA ASN A 67 -8.69 14.03 -9.24
C ASN A 67 -8.43 15.52 -8.98
N ILE A 68 -8.14 16.30 -10.05
CA ILE A 68 -7.82 17.72 -9.96
C ILE A 68 -8.83 18.51 -10.82
N ASP A 69 -9.32 19.62 -10.27
CA ASP A 69 -10.24 20.51 -10.99
C ASP A 69 -9.64 20.97 -12.33
N GLY A 70 -10.46 20.94 -13.38
CA GLY A 70 -10.02 21.25 -14.73
C GLY A 70 -9.31 20.09 -15.44
N ASN A 71 -9.16 18.95 -14.81
CA ASN A 71 -8.57 17.74 -15.38
C ASN A 71 -7.25 18.02 -16.14
N PRO A 72 -6.20 18.52 -15.48
CA PRO A 72 -4.93 18.84 -16.13
C PRO A 72 -4.30 17.58 -16.73
N ILE A 73 -3.36 17.77 -17.66
CA ILE A 73 -2.62 16.64 -18.24
C ILE A 73 -1.71 16.01 -17.17
N LEU A 74 -1.90 14.72 -16.92
CA LEU A 74 -1.07 13.93 -16.00
C LEU A 74 0.10 13.25 -16.72
N ALA A 75 -0.17 12.69 -17.90
CA ALA A 75 0.81 11.96 -18.68
C ALA A 75 0.50 12.06 -20.17
N VAL A 76 1.48 11.71 -21.01
CA VAL A 76 1.32 11.48 -22.45
C VAL A 76 1.51 9.99 -22.70
N MET A 77 0.66 9.38 -23.51
CA MET A 77 0.65 7.97 -23.85
C MET A 77 0.77 7.79 -25.36
N ASP A 78 1.66 6.91 -25.78
CA ASP A 78 1.72 6.39 -27.15
C ASP A 78 0.89 5.09 -27.18
N ILE A 79 -0.23 5.09 -27.89
CA ILE A 79 -1.13 3.92 -27.93
C ILE A 79 -0.53 2.80 -28.78
N VAL A 80 -0.27 1.67 -28.17
CA VAL A 80 0.20 0.44 -28.81
C VAL A 80 -0.98 -0.46 -29.19
N ALA A 81 -1.99 -0.56 -28.32
CA ALA A 81 -3.21 -1.31 -28.60
C ALA A 81 -4.46 -0.68 -27.97
N VAL A 82 -5.60 -0.88 -28.65
CA VAL A 82 -6.94 -0.60 -28.13
C VAL A 82 -7.74 -1.89 -28.32
N GLU A 83 -8.11 -2.54 -27.22
CA GLU A 83 -8.67 -3.88 -27.21
C GLU A 83 -9.94 -3.92 -26.37
N GLU A 84 -10.96 -4.63 -26.83
CA GLU A 84 -12.20 -4.81 -26.07
C GLU A 84 -12.16 -6.17 -25.36
N LEU A 85 -12.17 -6.15 -24.03
CA LEU A 85 -12.15 -7.35 -23.21
C LEU A 85 -13.54 -8.00 -23.17
N SER A 86 -13.59 -9.33 -23.33
CA SER A 86 -14.82 -10.08 -23.10
C SER A 86 -15.14 -10.17 -21.60
N ASP A 87 -16.41 -10.48 -21.27
CA ASP A 87 -16.82 -10.76 -19.89
C ASP A 87 -15.94 -11.85 -19.26
N LYS A 88 -15.63 -12.89 -20.04
CA LYS A 88 -14.78 -13.99 -19.59
C LYS A 88 -13.36 -13.55 -19.24
N ASP A 89 -12.77 -12.65 -20.02
CA ASP A 89 -11.41 -12.13 -19.74
C ASP A 89 -11.41 -11.30 -18.46
N LEU A 90 -12.42 -10.44 -18.27
CA LEU A 90 -12.57 -9.65 -17.05
C LEU A 90 -12.82 -10.50 -15.82
N GLU A 91 -13.72 -11.49 -15.92
CA GLU A 91 -13.99 -12.44 -14.81
C GLU A 91 -12.74 -13.23 -14.44
N LEU A 92 -12.00 -13.73 -15.44
CA LEU A 92 -10.78 -14.50 -15.20
C LEU A 92 -9.72 -13.63 -14.52
N ALA A 93 -9.48 -12.43 -15.02
CA ALA A 93 -8.54 -11.48 -14.41
C ALA A 93 -8.97 -11.13 -12.98
N THR A 94 -10.24 -10.78 -12.77
CA THR A 94 -10.77 -10.42 -11.44
C THR A 94 -10.59 -11.59 -10.45
N ARG A 95 -10.98 -12.79 -10.83
CA ARG A 95 -10.85 -13.97 -9.98
C ARG A 95 -9.39 -14.28 -9.64
N SER A 96 -8.49 -14.13 -10.61
CA SER A 96 -7.07 -14.39 -10.41
C SER A 96 -6.41 -13.37 -9.48
N ILE A 97 -6.80 -12.09 -9.55
CA ILE A 97 -6.23 -11.02 -8.74
C ILE A 97 -6.81 -11.04 -7.31
N TYR A 98 -8.13 -11.19 -7.18
CA TYR A 98 -8.85 -11.01 -5.91
C TYR A 98 -9.33 -12.32 -5.26
N GLY A 99 -9.21 -13.45 -5.92
CA GLY A 99 -9.73 -14.74 -5.44
C GLY A 99 -11.25 -14.85 -5.48
N THR A 100 -11.97 -13.78 -5.82
CA THR A 100 -13.43 -13.70 -5.79
C THR A 100 -13.98 -12.85 -6.94
N LEU A 101 -15.28 -12.98 -7.22
CA LEU A 101 -16.05 -12.08 -8.09
C LEU A 101 -17.10 -11.27 -7.32
N ASP A 102 -17.12 -11.38 -5.99
CA ASP A 102 -18.06 -10.66 -5.15
C ASP A 102 -17.83 -9.14 -5.22
N THR A 103 -18.81 -8.42 -5.74
CA THR A 103 -18.76 -6.95 -5.86
C THR A 103 -18.86 -6.20 -4.53
N ASN A 104 -19.15 -6.87 -3.41
CA ASN A 104 -18.98 -6.30 -2.09
C ASN A 104 -17.51 -6.13 -1.71
N HIS A 105 -16.61 -6.86 -2.36
CA HIS A 105 -15.18 -6.65 -2.24
C HIS A 105 -14.78 -5.32 -2.92
N PRO A 106 -14.20 -4.34 -2.21
CA PRO A 106 -13.98 -2.99 -2.75
C PRO A 106 -13.09 -2.98 -4.00
N GLY A 107 -12.06 -3.83 -4.05
CA GLY A 107 -11.18 -3.94 -5.22
C GLY A 107 -11.88 -4.52 -6.44
N VAL A 108 -12.71 -5.56 -6.25
CA VAL A 108 -13.54 -6.13 -7.33
C VAL A 108 -14.50 -5.10 -7.88
N ASN A 109 -15.20 -4.36 -7.00
CA ASN A 109 -16.11 -3.30 -7.40
C ASN A 109 -15.41 -2.23 -8.26
N VAL A 110 -14.26 -1.75 -7.81
CA VAL A 110 -13.47 -0.76 -8.57
C VAL A 110 -13.01 -1.34 -9.90
N PHE A 111 -12.42 -2.54 -9.92
CA PHE A 111 -11.87 -3.14 -11.14
C PHE A 111 -12.96 -3.39 -12.19
N SER A 112 -14.09 -3.97 -11.81
CA SER A 112 -15.20 -4.28 -12.72
C SER A 112 -15.96 -3.05 -13.23
N SER A 113 -15.87 -1.91 -12.54
CA SER A 113 -16.56 -0.67 -12.91
C SER A 113 -15.78 0.23 -13.87
N GLN A 114 -14.50 -0.04 -14.13
CA GLN A 114 -13.65 0.84 -14.96
C GLN A 114 -14.04 0.85 -16.44
N GLY A 115 -14.62 -0.23 -16.95
CA GLY A 115 -14.97 -0.40 -18.36
C GLY A 115 -14.31 -1.65 -18.96
N ARG A 116 -14.49 -1.81 -20.27
CA ARG A 116 -14.02 -2.99 -21.01
C ARG A 116 -12.97 -2.70 -22.07
N VAL A 117 -12.81 -1.43 -22.42
CA VAL A 117 -11.84 -1.04 -23.45
C VAL A 117 -10.50 -0.84 -22.77
N LEU A 118 -9.55 -1.72 -23.09
CA LEU A 118 -8.18 -1.65 -22.64
C LEU A 118 -7.37 -0.80 -23.60
N VAL A 119 -6.79 0.29 -23.09
CA VAL A 119 -5.93 1.18 -23.87
C VAL A 119 -4.53 1.08 -23.31
N SER A 120 -3.61 0.52 -24.09
CA SER A 120 -2.27 0.14 -23.62
C SER A 120 -1.15 0.87 -24.37
N GLY A 121 -0.02 0.95 -23.73
CA GLY A 121 1.21 1.50 -24.27
C GLY A 121 2.08 2.23 -23.25
N PRO A 122 3.29 2.64 -23.64
CA PRO A 122 4.19 3.40 -22.80
C PRO A 122 3.65 4.78 -22.49
N ILE A 123 3.95 5.29 -21.29
CA ILE A 123 3.57 6.63 -20.86
C ILE A 123 4.76 7.46 -20.44
N MET A 124 4.66 8.77 -20.66
CA MET A 124 5.54 9.76 -20.09
C MET A 124 4.76 10.60 -19.08
N VAL A 125 5.05 10.40 -17.81
CA VAL A 125 4.35 11.10 -16.70
C VAL A 125 4.94 12.50 -16.55
N LEU A 126 4.07 13.51 -16.48
CA LEU A 126 4.46 14.93 -16.45
C LEU A 126 4.37 15.53 -15.05
N ASN A 127 3.56 14.94 -14.16
CA ASN A 127 3.40 15.36 -12.78
C ASN A 127 2.86 14.21 -11.92
N TYR A 128 2.79 14.43 -10.60
CA TYR A 128 2.36 13.42 -9.63
C TYR A 128 0.97 13.71 -9.06
N SER A 129 0.05 14.23 -9.89
CA SER A 129 -1.31 14.57 -9.43
C SER A 129 -1.27 15.57 -8.26
N TYR A 130 -2.22 15.47 -7.34
CA TYR A 130 -2.25 16.33 -6.14
C TYR A 130 -1.22 15.94 -5.08
N PHE A 131 -0.57 14.78 -5.18
CA PHE A 131 0.27 14.24 -4.10
C PHE A 131 1.45 15.13 -3.74
N SER A 132 2.16 15.64 -4.74
CA SER A 132 3.32 16.51 -4.52
C SER A 132 2.95 17.89 -3.92
N HIS A 133 1.72 18.35 -4.12
CA HIS A 133 1.23 19.63 -3.60
C HIS A 133 0.51 19.48 -2.27
N ALA A 134 -0.32 18.44 -2.12
CA ALA A 134 -1.05 18.19 -0.89
C ALA A 134 -0.14 17.62 0.22
N TYR A 135 0.90 16.85 -0.16
CA TYR A 135 1.80 16.17 0.79
C TYR A 135 3.28 16.41 0.46
N PRO A 136 3.74 17.69 0.34
CA PRO A 136 5.10 17.99 -0.12
C PRO A 136 6.20 17.48 0.81
N ALA A 137 5.92 17.35 2.10
CA ALA A 137 6.85 16.79 3.08
C ALA A 137 6.88 15.27 3.09
N THR A 138 5.84 14.60 2.53
CA THR A 138 5.63 13.15 2.72
C THR A 138 5.71 12.38 1.41
N PHE A 139 5.10 12.90 0.32
CA PHE A 139 5.19 12.23 -0.99
C PHE A 139 6.64 12.17 -1.46
N ARG A 140 7.08 10.97 -1.84
CA ARG A 140 8.41 10.72 -2.42
C ARG A 140 8.30 9.76 -3.59
N THR A 141 9.15 9.97 -4.60
CA THR A 141 9.38 8.96 -5.63
C THR A 141 10.31 7.86 -5.10
N ALA A 142 10.32 6.72 -5.76
CA ALA A 142 11.25 5.63 -5.44
C ALA A 142 12.71 6.09 -5.51
N GLU A 143 13.05 6.92 -6.48
CA GLU A 143 14.40 7.49 -6.63
C GLU A 143 14.78 8.41 -5.45
N GLN A 144 13.86 9.28 -5.01
CA GLN A 144 14.10 10.14 -3.85
C GLN A 144 14.35 9.34 -2.57
N ILE A 145 13.61 8.23 -2.37
CA ILE A 145 13.85 7.36 -1.21
C ILE A 145 15.21 6.66 -1.32
N ARG A 146 15.60 6.16 -2.50
CA ARG A 146 16.95 5.60 -2.71
C ARG A 146 18.05 6.61 -2.43
N THR A 147 17.84 7.85 -2.83
CA THR A 147 18.78 8.95 -2.54
C THR A 147 18.88 9.18 -1.04
N ASP A 148 17.77 9.31 -0.33
CA ASP A 148 17.74 9.48 1.14
C ASP A 148 18.44 8.32 1.85
N ILE A 149 18.24 7.07 1.41
CA ILE A 149 18.91 5.87 1.95
C ILE A 149 20.42 5.97 1.72
N SER A 150 20.84 6.31 0.50
CA SER A 150 22.25 6.44 0.14
C SER A 150 22.96 7.56 0.90
N GLU A 151 22.33 8.74 1.04
CA GLU A 151 22.88 9.88 1.78
C GLU A 151 23.06 9.59 3.27
N ARG A 152 22.23 8.71 3.84
CA ARG A 152 22.36 8.22 5.22
C ARG A 152 23.43 7.13 5.37
N GLY A 153 23.95 6.60 4.28
CA GLY A 153 24.91 5.48 4.29
C GLY A 153 24.28 4.16 4.71
N TRP A 154 22.95 4.01 4.55
CA TRP A 154 22.26 2.78 4.91
C TRP A 154 22.41 1.72 3.82
N ASN A 155 22.71 0.48 4.22
CA ASN A 155 22.84 -0.68 3.35
C ASN A 155 21.67 -1.65 3.50
N ARG A 156 21.09 -1.71 4.70
CA ARG A 156 19.94 -2.54 5.03
C ARG A 156 18.79 -1.69 5.54
N VAL A 157 17.67 -1.76 4.86
CA VAL A 157 16.47 -0.98 5.20
C VAL A 157 15.27 -1.89 5.27
N VAL A 158 14.58 -1.89 6.42
CA VAL A 158 13.32 -2.59 6.58
C VAL A 158 12.15 -1.63 6.37
N ALA A 159 11.22 -2.00 5.50
CA ALA A 159 10.06 -1.19 5.20
C ALA A 159 8.82 -1.67 5.97
N PHE A 160 8.06 -0.71 6.49
CA PHE A 160 6.73 -0.91 7.05
C PHE A 160 5.70 -0.14 6.22
N GLN A 161 4.78 -0.86 5.61
CA GLN A 161 3.67 -0.26 4.86
C GLN A 161 2.49 0.01 5.78
N THR A 162 1.92 1.21 5.70
CA THR A 162 0.72 1.51 6.47
C THR A 162 -0.30 2.33 5.70
N ARG A 163 -1.57 2.03 5.93
CA ARG A 163 -2.74 2.83 5.53
C ARG A 163 -3.52 3.34 6.74
N ASN A 164 -3.06 3.01 7.93
CA ASN A 164 -3.67 3.39 9.19
C ASN A 164 -2.71 4.25 10.02
N PRO A 165 -3.21 5.02 11.00
CA PRO A 165 -2.36 5.58 12.03
C PRO A 165 -1.62 4.47 12.76
N MET A 166 -0.36 4.69 13.06
CA MET A 166 0.41 3.74 13.83
C MET A 166 0.03 3.84 15.32
N HIS A 167 -0.01 2.69 15.97
CA HIS A 167 -0.13 2.58 17.41
C HIS A 167 1.10 1.84 17.96
N ARG A 168 1.16 1.68 19.29
CA ARG A 168 2.34 1.17 19.98
C ARG A 168 2.82 -0.21 19.49
N ALA A 169 1.89 -1.09 19.11
CA ALA A 169 2.25 -2.38 18.53
C ALA A 169 2.98 -2.24 17.19
N HIS A 170 2.59 -1.30 16.33
CA HIS A 170 3.30 -1.03 15.07
C HIS A 170 4.69 -0.40 15.30
N GLU A 171 4.80 0.52 16.27
CA GLU A 171 6.07 1.11 16.68
C GLU A 171 7.07 0.02 17.07
N GLU A 172 6.66 -0.85 18.00
CA GLU A 172 7.53 -1.91 18.51
C GLU A 172 7.79 -3.00 17.46
N LEU A 173 6.81 -3.31 16.60
CA LEU A 173 7.02 -4.21 15.47
C LEU A 173 8.12 -3.71 14.52
N CYS A 174 8.13 -2.42 14.20
CA CYS A 174 9.18 -1.82 13.38
C CYS A 174 10.56 -1.98 14.04
N LYS A 175 10.66 -1.74 15.34
CA LYS A 175 11.90 -1.90 16.11
C LYS A 175 12.35 -3.36 16.20
N MET A 176 11.41 -4.29 16.43
CA MET A 176 11.70 -5.73 16.44
C MET A 176 12.19 -6.22 15.09
N ALA A 177 11.55 -5.79 14.00
CA ALA A 177 11.96 -6.15 12.66
C ALA A 177 13.35 -5.57 12.33
N GLN A 178 13.61 -4.29 12.64
CA GLN A 178 14.91 -3.66 12.45
C GLN A 178 16.01 -4.46 13.15
N ALA A 179 15.80 -4.81 14.42
CA ALA A 179 16.77 -5.57 15.19
C ALA A 179 16.98 -7.00 14.66
N ALA A 180 15.89 -7.67 14.24
CA ALA A 180 15.94 -9.06 13.77
C ALA A 180 16.71 -9.21 12.45
N VAL A 181 16.60 -8.23 11.55
CA VAL A 181 17.27 -8.25 10.24
C VAL A 181 18.56 -7.42 10.23
N ASP A 182 18.98 -6.87 11.37
CA ASP A 182 20.15 -5.99 11.50
C ASP A 182 20.12 -4.83 10.50
N ALA A 183 18.97 -4.15 10.42
CA ALA A 183 18.77 -3.04 9.47
C ALA A 183 19.32 -1.72 10.03
N ASP A 184 19.99 -0.96 9.17
CA ASP A 184 20.51 0.39 9.47
C ASP A 184 19.39 1.38 9.74
N GLY A 185 18.25 1.22 9.04
CA GLY A 185 17.10 2.11 9.17
C GLY A 185 15.78 1.49 8.77
N ILE A 186 14.73 2.25 9.05
CA ILE A 186 13.34 1.89 8.78
C ILE A 186 12.74 2.87 7.77
N LEU A 187 12.06 2.36 6.76
CA LEU A 187 11.15 3.14 5.92
C LEU A 187 9.71 2.93 6.41
N ILE A 188 9.08 3.93 7.01
CA ILE A 188 7.63 3.95 7.21
C ILE A 188 7.00 4.54 5.96
N HIS A 189 6.35 3.70 5.16
CA HIS A 189 5.84 4.05 3.84
C HIS A 189 4.32 4.10 3.85
N MET A 190 3.79 5.32 3.87
CA MET A 190 2.37 5.61 4.03
C MET A 190 1.65 5.68 2.68
N LEU A 191 0.53 5.00 2.55
CA LEU A 191 -0.33 5.09 1.39
C LEU A 191 -1.08 6.44 1.41
N LEU A 192 -0.89 7.27 0.38
CA LEU A 192 -1.54 8.57 0.21
C LEU A 192 -2.78 8.51 -0.69
N GLY A 193 -2.87 7.52 -1.54
CA GLY A 193 -3.98 7.32 -2.47
C GLY A 193 -5.30 7.01 -1.78
N GLN A 194 -6.28 6.68 -2.59
CA GLN A 194 -7.65 6.47 -2.11
C GLN A 194 -7.77 5.24 -1.21
N LEU A 195 -8.54 5.41 -0.16
CA LEU A 195 -8.94 4.37 0.78
C LEU A 195 -10.47 4.25 0.78
N LYS A 196 -10.97 3.19 1.42
CA LYS A 196 -12.41 3.03 1.60
C LYS A 196 -12.99 4.13 2.49
N PRO A 197 -14.29 4.46 2.32
CA PRO A 197 -14.96 5.43 3.19
C PRO A 197 -14.84 5.06 4.67
N GLY A 198 -14.56 6.09 5.50
CA GLY A 198 -14.41 5.93 6.95
C GLY A 198 -12.98 5.70 7.43
N ASP A 199 -12.03 5.50 6.55
CA ASP A 199 -10.61 5.48 6.91
C ASP A 199 -10.11 6.89 7.28
N ILE A 200 -9.06 6.97 8.09
CA ILE A 200 -8.50 8.24 8.59
C ILE A 200 -7.74 8.94 7.46
N PRO A 201 -7.96 10.25 7.25
CA PRO A 201 -7.28 11.03 6.22
C PRO A 201 -5.75 10.98 6.31
N ALA A 202 -5.09 11.16 5.17
CA ALA A 202 -3.65 11.02 5.08
C ALA A 202 -2.87 12.07 5.88
N ASP A 203 -3.36 13.29 5.97
CA ASP A 203 -2.78 14.38 6.78
C ASP A 203 -2.77 14.07 8.28
N VAL A 204 -3.87 13.51 8.79
CA VAL A 204 -3.97 13.06 10.19
C VAL A 204 -3.04 11.88 10.47
N ARG A 205 -2.97 10.93 9.52
CA ARG A 205 -2.04 9.80 9.62
C ARG A 205 -0.58 10.25 9.61
N ASP A 206 -0.23 11.18 8.72
CA ASP A 206 1.12 11.73 8.61
C ASP A 206 1.52 12.45 9.91
N ALA A 207 0.65 13.31 10.44
CA ALA A 207 0.90 13.98 11.72
C ALA A 207 1.12 13.00 12.87
N ALA A 208 0.27 11.96 12.96
CA ALA A 208 0.36 10.94 13.99
C ALA A 208 1.67 10.11 13.88
N ILE A 209 2.04 9.71 12.66
CA ILE A 209 3.25 8.92 12.40
C ILE A 209 4.52 9.75 12.69
N ARG A 210 4.57 11.01 12.23
CA ARG A 210 5.72 11.89 12.51
C ARG A 210 5.89 12.15 13.98
N THR A 211 4.81 12.43 14.69
CA THR A 211 4.85 12.61 16.15
C THR A 211 5.39 11.37 16.86
N MET A 212 4.98 10.18 16.42
CA MET A 212 5.51 8.92 16.96
C MET A 212 7.00 8.76 16.65
N VAL A 213 7.42 9.03 15.41
CA VAL A 213 8.82 8.90 15.00
C VAL A 213 9.71 9.87 15.77
N ASP A 214 9.31 11.13 15.86
CA ASP A 214 10.09 12.18 16.51
C ASP A 214 10.31 11.93 18.02
N GLN A 215 9.33 11.28 18.68
CA GLN A 215 9.38 11.08 20.13
C GLN A 215 9.85 9.70 20.58
N TYR A 216 9.68 8.67 19.74
CA TYR A 216 9.82 7.28 20.17
C TYR A 216 10.81 6.44 19.34
N PHE A 217 11.40 7.03 18.30
CA PHE A 217 12.48 6.39 17.55
C PHE A 217 13.79 7.17 17.72
N PRO A 218 14.93 6.51 17.64
CA PRO A 218 16.22 7.19 17.63
C PRO A 218 16.30 8.23 16.50
N ALA A 219 16.96 9.34 16.74
CA ALA A 219 17.18 10.34 15.70
C ALA A 219 17.87 9.71 14.47
N ASN A 220 17.40 10.09 13.28
CA ASN A 220 17.93 9.61 12.00
C ASN A 220 17.82 8.09 11.75
N SER A 221 16.96 7.36 12.47
CA SER A 221 16.75 5.92 12.27
C SER A 221 15.56 5.58 11.36
N VAL A 222 14.72 6.58 11.02
CA VAL A 222 13.49 6.38 10.26
C VAL A 222 13.39 7.39 9.11
N ILE A 223 12.98 6.91 7.95
CA ILE A 223 12.45 7.71 6.84
C ILE A 223 10.94 7.57 6.85
N VAL A 224 10.21 8.69 6.92
CA VAL A 224 8.75 8.74 6.74
C VAL A 224 8.47 9.26 5.34
N ALA A 225 7.92 8.41 4.49
CA ALA A 225 7.56 8.75 3.12
C ALA A 225 6.16 8.26 2.76
N GLY A 226 5.59 8.78 1.68
CA GLY A 226 4.29 8.37 1.18
C GLY A 226 4.27 8.22 -0.33
N TYR A 227 3.36 7.42 -0.83
CA TYR A 227 3.21 7.08 -2.25
C TYR A 227 1.76 7.15 -2.72
N GLY A 228 1.56 7.47 -3.99
CA GLY A 228 0.27 7.82 -4.59
C GLY A 228 -0.50 6.63 -5.16
N PHE A 229 -0.54 5.50 -4.48
CA PHE A 229 -1.24 4.29 -4.90
C PHE A 229 -2.65 4.22 -4.31
N ASP A 230 -3.62 3.78 -5.12
CA ASP A 230 -4.96 3.45 -4.64
C ASP A 230 -4.97 1.99 -4.16
N MET A 231 -5.48 1.76 -2.95
CA MET A 231 -5.51 0.43 -2.34
C MET A 231 -6.36 -0.54 -3.16
N LEU A 232 -5.81 -1.70 -3.53
CA LEU A 232 -6.52 -2.72 -4.29
C LEU A 232 -7.35 -3.66 -3.40
N TYR A 233 -6.91 -3.86 -2.16
CA TYR A 233 -7.45 -4.86 -1.24
C TYR A 233 -7.29 -6.31 -1.76
N ALA A 234 -6.28 -6.53 -2.61
CA ALA A 234 -6.03 -7.81 -3.27
C ALA A 234 -5.24 -8.82 -2.42
N GLY A 235 -5.09 -8.54 -1.11
CA GLY A 235 -4.48 -9.44 -0.15
C GLY A 235 -3.10 -9.94 -0.58
N PRO A 236 -2.95 -11.28 -0.81
CA PRO A 236 -1.65 -11.89 -1.13
C PRO A 236 -0.95 -11.27 -2.33
N ARG A 237 -1.66 -11.07 -3.45
CA ARG A 237 -1.06 -10.48 -4.66
C ARG A 237 -0.64 -9.03 -4.46
N GLU A 238 -1.39 -8.26 -3.70
CA GLU A 238 -1.01 -6.91 -3.37
C GLU A 238 0.17 -6.86 -2.39
N ALA A 239 0.31 -7.85 -1.50
CA ALA A 239 1.51 -7.96 -0.66
C ALA A 239 2.79 -8.13 -1.50
N VAL A 240 2.75 -8.95 -2.54
CA VAL A 240 3.86 -9.10 -3.50
C VAL A 240 4.12 -7.80 -4.26
N LEU A 241 3.07 -7.09 -4.70
CA LEU A 241 3.20 -5.78 -5.34
C LEU A 241 3.82 -4.75 -4.38
N HIS A 242 3.46 -4.79 -3.10
CA HIS A 242 4.07 -3.96 -2.07
C HIS A 242 5.56 -4.26 -1.87
N ALA A 243 6.00 -5.50 -2.04
CA ALA A 243 7.42 -5.86 -2.04
C ALA A 243 8.14 -5.24 -3.24
N VAL A 244 7.56 -5.30 -4.45
CA VAL A 244 8.11 -4.64 -5.65
C VAL A 244 8.30 -3.13 -5.41
N PHE A 245 7.32 -2.44 -4.79
CA PHE A 245 7.46 -1.00 -4.51
C PHE A 245 8.66 -0.71 -3.60
N ARG A 246 8.86 -1.52 -2.55
CA ARG A 246 9.94 -1.30 -1.59
C ARG A 246 11.28 -1.68 -2.15
N GLN A 247 11.36 -2.73 -2.93
CA GLN A 247 12.56 -3.06 -3.71
C GLN A 247 12.95 -1.90 -4.63
N ASN A 248 12.00 -1.35 -5.38
CA ASN A 248 12.24 -0.20 -6.26
C ASN A 248 12.61 1.07 -5.50
N ALA A 249 12.17 1.21 -4.25
CA ALA A 249 12.56 2.30 -3.35
C ALA A 249 13.91 2.06 -2.64
N GLY A 250 14.58 0.93 -2.87
CA GLY A 250 15.90 0.62 -2.30
C GLY A 250 15.87 -0.07 -0.94
N CYS A 251 14.70 -0.57 -0.50
CA CYS A 251 14.62 -1.35 0.73
C CYS A 251 15.08 -2.79 0.50
N THR A 252 15.67 -3.39 1.53
CA THR A 252 16.15 -4.78 1.52
C THR A 252 15.16 -5.75 2.17
N HIS A 253 14.27 -5.24 3.02
CA HIS A 253 13.28 -6.06 3.73
C HIS A 253 11.92 -5.35 3.75
N LEU A 254 10.83 -6.14 3.69
CA LEU A 254 9.46 -5.69 3.90
C LEU A 254 8.82 -6.44 5.05
N ILE A 255 8.24 -5.73 6.00
CA ILE A 255 7.38 -6.33 7.03
C ILE A 255 6.03 -6.68 6.40
N VAL A 256 5.71 -7.96 6.37
CA VAL A 256 4.39 -8.47 5.97
C VAL A 256 3.69 -9.00 7.21
N GLY A 257 2.67 -8.29 7.65
CA GLY A 257 1.89 -8.66 8.82
C GLY A 257 0.72 -9.58 8.50
N ARG A 258 0.03 -10.00 9.54
CA ARG A 258 -1.25 -10.66 9.44
C ARG A 258 -2.25 -9.79 8.67
N ASP A 259 -3.09 -10.40 7.83
CA ASP A 259 -4.13 -9.73 7.02
C ASP A 259 -3.58 -8.59 6.12
N HIS A 260 -2.30 -8.68 5.69
CA HIS A 260 -1.65 -7.66 4.89
C HIS A 260 -2.39 -7.42 3.57
N ALA A 261 -2.74 -6.15 3.30
CA ALA A 261 -3.52 -5.73 2.14
C ALA A 261 -4.89 -6.41 1.97
N GLY A 262 -5.37 -7.13 2.97
CA GLY A 262 -6.66 -7.79 2.95
C GLY A 262 -7.83 -6.88 3.33
N VAL A 263 -9.04 -7.41 3.17
CA VAL A 263 -10.30 -6.80 3.60
C VAL A 263 -11.30 -7.89 3.98
N GLY A 264 -12.08 -7.68 5.05
CA GLY A 264 -13.05 -8.67 5.53
C GLY A 264 -12.41 -10.04 5.72
N ASP A 265 -13.16 -11.09 5.36
CA ASP A 265 -12.75 -12.49 5.48
C ASP A 265 -12.44 -13.13 4.10
N TYR A 266 -12.07 -12.32 3.11
CA TYR A 266 -11.81 -12.82 1.76
C TYR A 266 -10.51 -13.61 1.65
N TYR A 267 -9.55 -13.41 2.57
CA TYR A 267 -8.24 -14.05 2.58
C TYR A 267 -7.95 -14.65 3.96
N GLY A 268 -7.15 -15.69 3.99
CA GLY A 268 -6.60 -16.23 5.23
C GLY A 268 -5.62 -15.25 5.90
N ALA A 269 -5.54 -15.31 7.20
CA ALA A 269 -4.77 -14.36 8.01
C ALA A 269 -3.29 -14.24 7.61
N PHE A 270 -2.69 -15.30 7.09
CA PHE A 270 -1.29 -15.36 6.71
C PHE A 270 -1.06 -15.62 5.21
N ASP A 271 -2.11 -15.62 4.39
CA ASP A 271 -1.99 -15.87 2.94
C ASP A 271 -1.05 -14.86 2.26
N ALA A 272 -1.00 -13.64 2.78
CA ALA A 272 -0.08 -12.60 2.29
C ALA A 272 1.40 -12.88 2.59
N GLN A 273 1.70 -13.80 3.52
CA GLN A 273 3.05 -14.28 3.80
C GLN A 273 3.35 -15.53 2.98
N THR A 274 2.45 -16.52 3.01
CA THR A 274 2.64 -17.81 2.34
C THR A 274 2.79 -17.69 0.83
N ILE A 275 2.16 -16.70 0.19
CA ILE A 275 2.28 -16.45 -1.26
C ILE A 275 3.74 -16.29 -1.71
N PHE A 276 4.62 -15.73 -0.88
CA PHE A 276 6.03 -15.52 -1.23
C PHE A 276 6.78 -16.86 -1.37
N GLY A 277 6.49 -17.84 -0.52
CA GLY A 277 7.05 -19.18 -0.64
C GLY A 277 6.35 -20.07 -1.68
N ASP A 278 5.03 -19.88 -1.87
CA ASP A 278 4.22 -20.77 -2.68
C ASP A 278 4.17 -20.38 -4.17
N GLN A 279 4.24 -19.07 -4.48
CA GLN A 279 3.94 -18.57 -5.82
C GLN A 279 4.98 -17.59 -6.39
N VAL A 280 5.83 -16.99 -5.57
CA VAL A 280 6.92 -16.13 -6.04
C VAL A 280 8.12 -16.99 -6.39
N PRO A 281 8.59 -16.99 -7.65
CA PRO A 281 9.75 -17.78 -8.04
C PRO A 281 11.03 -17.34 -7.32
N ASP A 282 11.91 -18.27 -7.03
CA ASP A 282 13.23 -17.98 -6.46
C ASP A 282 13.98 -16.96 -7.34
N GLY A 283 14.48 -15.90 -6.72
CA GLY A 283 15.21 -14.84 -7.42
C GLY A 283 14.36 -13.87 -8.23
N ALA A 284 13.02 -13.97 -8.17
CA ALA A 284 12.13 -12.99 -8.82
C ALA A 284 12.11 -11.63 -8.09
N LEU A 285 12.40 -11.64 -6.80
CA LEU A 285 12.55 -10.44 -5.96
C LEU A 285 13.88 -10.51 -5.21
N ASP A 286 14.54 -9.36 -5.08
CA ASP A 286 15.76 -9.21 -4.26
C ASP A 286 15.44 -8.82 -2.82
N ILE A 287 14.20 -8.37 -2.55
CA ILE A 287 13.75 -7.96 -1.22
C ILE A 287 13.33 -9.18 -0.40
N GLU A 288 13.77 -9.25 0.84
CA GLU A 288 13.40 -10.29 1.79
C GLU A 288 12.14 -9.91 2.58
N ILE A 289 11.39 -10.92 3.01
CA ILE A 289 10.15 -10.72 3.77
C ILE A 289 10.39 -11.01 5.24
N PHE A 290 10.10 -10.02 6.08
CA PHE A 290 9.99 -10.22 7.52
C PHE A 290 8.53 -10.56 7.85
N GLU A 291 8.27 -11.83 8.12
CA GLU A 291 6.95 -12.33 8.47
C GLU A 291 6.60 -11.94 9.90
N ALA A 292 5.64 -11.03 10.06
CA ALA A 292 5.16 -10.59 11.35
C ALA A 292 3.86 -11.27 11.74
N ASP A 293 3.76 -11.66 13.01
CA ASP A 293 2.53 -12.13 13.61
C ASP A 293 1.75 -10.98 14.27
N HIS A 294 0.60 -11.30 14.81
CA HIS A 294 -0.18 -10.36 15.61
C HIS A 294 0.66 -9.85 16.78
N THR A 295 0.82 -8.54 16.83
CA THR A 295 1.67 -7.86 17.80
C THR A 295 0.78 -7.10 18.79
N ALA A 296 0.98 -7.34 20.09
CA ALA A 296 0.18 -6.74 21.15
C ALA A 296 0.99 -6.51 22.41
N TYR A 297 0.52 -5.59 23.26
CA TYR A 297 1.09 -5.37 24.58
C TYR A 297 0.71 -6.51 25.52
N SER A 298 1.73 -7.16 26.09
CA SER A 298 1.57 -8.18 27.11
C SER A 298 1.55 -7.57 28.51
N ARG A 299 0.47 -7.77 29.26
CA ARG A 299 0.35 -7.36 30.67
C ARG A 299 1.30 -8.14 31.57
N LYS A 300 1.61 -9.41 31.21
CA LYS A 300 2.53 -10.26 31.98
C LYS A 300 3.97 -9.81 31.84
N LEU A 301 4.36 -9.33 30.64
CA LEU A 301 5.75 -8.98 30.35
C LEU A 301 5.98 -7.46 30.35
N ASP A 302 4.94 -6.66 30.54
CA ASP A 302 4.97 -5.19 30.55
C ASP A 302 5.63 -4.60 29.28
N ARG A 303 5.40 -5.23 28.12
CA ARG A 303 5.94 -4.82 26.82
C ARG A 303 5.11 -5.37 25.65
N VAL A 304 5.32 -4.79 24.48
CA VAL A 304 4.77 -5.34 23.24
C VAL A 304 5.55 -6.59 22.80
N VAL A 305 4.83 -7.60 22.33
CA VAL A 305 5.37 -8.87 21.85
C VAL A 305 4.61 -9.33 20.60
N MET A 306 5.23 -10.18 19.78
CA MET A 306 4.49 -11.00 18.82
C MET A 306 3.83 -12.15 19.57
N MET A 307 2.54 -12.41 19.29
CA MET A 307 1.77 -13.40 20.05
C MET A 307 2.34 -14.82 19.89
N ARG A 308 2.91 -15.14 18.74
CA ARG A 308 3.59 -16.44 18.51
C ARG A 308 4.80 -16.70 19.43
N ASP A 309 5.44 -15.64 19.92
CA ASP A 309 6.65 -15.75 20.76
C ASP A 309 6.31 -16.01 22.23
N VAL A 310 5.04 -15.98 22.60
CA VAL A 310 4.53 -16.15 23.97
C VAL A 310 3.36 -17.13 24.02
N PRO A 311 3.59 -18.40 23.67
CA PRO A 311 2.53 -19.41 23.56
C PRO A 311 1.79 -19.70 24.88
N ASP A 312 2.39 -19.32 26.02
CA ASP A 312 1.79 -19.48 27.36
C ASP A 312 0.86 -18.32 27.78
N HIS A 313 0.63 -17.35 26.87
CA HIS A 313 -0.29 -16.25 27.12
C HIS A 313 -1.71 -16.58 26.66
N GLU A 314 -2.65 -16.17 27.48
CA GLU A 314 -4.09 -16.21 27.17
C GLU A 314 -4.56 -14.85 26.61
N PRO A 315 -5.70 -14.77 25.89
CA PRO A 315 -6.20 -13.52 25.31
C PRO A 315 -6.30 -12.35 26.30
N GLN A 316 -6.64 -12.59 27.56
CA GLN A 316 -6.75 -11.57 28.62
C GLN A 316 -5.37 -11.00 29.05
N ASP A 317 -4.29 -11.68 28.73
CA ASP A 317 -2.94 -11.20 29.04
C ASP A 317 -2.50 -10.08 28.09
N PHE A 318 -3.24 -9.86 27.01
CA PHE A 318 -2.95 -8.83 26.04
C PHE A 318 -3.87 -7.61 26.16
N VAL A 319 -3.38 -6.45 25.72
CA VAL A 319 -4.19 -5.26 25.47
C VAL A 319 -4.57 -5.25 24.00
N LEU A 320 -5.79 -5.67 23.70
CA LEU A 320 -6.33 -5.73 22.36
C LEU A 320 -7.55 -4.79 22.26
N LEU A 321 -7.53 -3.92 21.25
CA LEU A 321 -8.66 -3.07 20.92
C LEU A 321 -9.00 -3.25 19.44
N SER A 322 -10.26 -3.50 19.14
CA SER A 322 -10.73 -3.49 17.76
C SER A 322 -10.74 -2.07 17.20
N GLY A 323 -10.56 -1.92 15.87
CA GLY A 323 -10.65 -0.62 15.23
C GLY A 323 -12.01 0.08 15.48
N THR A 324 -13.10 -0.68 15.65
CA THR A 324 -14.41 -0.16 16.03
C THR A 324 -14.38 0.44 17.42
N ARG A 325 -13.84 -0.30 18.41
CA ARG A 325 -13.75 0.19 19.80
C ARG A 325 -12.86 1.42 19.91
N VAL A 326 -11.73 1.45 19.18
CA VAL A 326 -10.84 2.64 19.09
C VAL A 326 -11.63 3.86 18.58
N ARG A 327 -12.39 3.70 17.50
CA ARG A 327 -13.21 4.80 16.95
C ARG A 327 -14.28 5.30 17.94
N GLU A 328 -14.95 4.38 18.61
CA GLU A 328 -15.95 4.72 19.66
C GLU A 328 -15.33 5.54 20.78
N MET A 329 -14.21 5.08 21.35
CA MET A 329 -13.50 5.77 22.41
C MET A 329 -13.07 7.17 21.99
N LEU A 330 -12.40 7.29 20.84
CA LEU A 330 -11.93 8.58 20.32
C LEU A 330 -13.10 9.55 20.05
N SER A 331 -14.20 9.05 19.49
CA SER A 331 -15.40 9.86 19.25
C SER A 331 -16.07 10.32 20.56
N ALA A 332 -16.05 9.49 21.60
CA ALA A 332 -16.56 9.83 22.92
C ALA A 332 -15.62 10.73 23.73
N GLY A 333 -14.41 11.03 23.23
CA GLY A 333 -13.38 11.75 23.98
C GLY A 333 -12.74 10.92 25.09
N GLU A 334 -12.87 9.58 25.01
CA GLU A 334 -12.23 8.68 25.95
C GLU A 334 -10.75 8.47 25.56
N ALA A 335 -9.86 8.54 26.54
CA ALA A 335 -8.44 8.29 26.31
C ALA A 335 -8.19 6.82 25.95
N LEU A 336 -7.34 6.58 24.96
CA LEU A 336 -6.86 5.24 24.67
C LEU A 336 -5.86 4.80 25.75
N PRO A 337 -5.82 3.51 26.12
CA PRO A 337 -4.81 3.00 27.04
C PRO A 337 -3.39 3.28 26.52
N PRO A 338 -2.45 3.73 27.37
CA PRO A 338 -1.08 4.00 26.98
C PRO A 338 -0.32 2.75 26.50
N GLU A 339 -0.78 1.58 26.87
CA GLU A 339 -0.31 0.30 26.37
C GLU A 339 -0.69 0.06 24.90
N PHE A 340 -1.78 0.66 24.45
CA PHE A 340 -2.26 0.56 23.06
C PHE A 340 -1.72 1.69 22.17
N ALA A 341 -1.81 2.94 22.63
CA ALA A 341 -1.38 4.11 21.85
C ALA A 341 -0.61 5.11 22.71
N ARG A 342 0.42 5.72 22.12
CA ARG A 342 1.14 6.82 22.77
C ARG A 342 0.18 8.01 22.98
N PRO A 343 0.23 8.70 24.12
CA PRO A 343 -0.73 9.77 24.44
C PRO A 343 -0.79 10.87 23.40
N GLU A 344 0.35 11.29 22.85
CA GLU A 344 0.47 12.35 21.85
C GLU A 344 -0.18 11.95 20.53
N VAL A 345 0.00 10.68 20.13
CA VAL A 345 -0.64 10.10 18.93
C VAL A 345 -2.15 9.99 19.14
N ALA A 346 -2.59 9.49 20.32
CA ALA A 346 -4.00 9.39 20.65
C ALA A 346 -4.69 10.76 20.65
N GLN A 347 -4.00 11.81 21.09
CA GLN A 347 -4.53 13.17 21.10
C GLN A 347 -4.80 13.70 19.68
N ILE A 348 -3.90 13.48 18.73
CA ILE A 348 -4.09 13.87 17.32
C ILE A 348 -5.33 13.18 16.75
N LEU A 349 -5.46 11.88 16.99
CA LEU A 349 -6.61 11.11 16.51
C LEU A 349 -7.92 11.57 17.18
N MET A 350 -7.90 11.84 18.47
CA MET A 350 -9.07 12.34 19.21
C MET A 350 -9.55 13.68 18.65
N GLN A 351 -8.64 14.62 18.41
CA GLN A 351 -8.98 15.92 17.82
C GLN A 351 -9.67 15.77 16.45
N HIS A 352 -9.18 14.85 15.62
CA HIS A 352 -9.82 14.56 14.33
C HIS A 352 -11.26 14.06 14.49
N TYR A 353 -11.50 13.09 15.40
CA TYR A 353 -12.84 12.52 15.59
C TYR A 353 -13.82 13.52 16.22
N GLN A 354 -13.37 14.34 17.17
CA GLN A 354 -14.19 15.39 17.78
C GLN A 354 -14.51 16.53 16.81
N GLY A 355 -13.55 16.95 15.98
CA GLY A 355 -13.76 17.98 14.95
C GLY A 355 -14.83 17.57 13.93
N ARG A 356 -14.95 16.29 13.60
CA ARG A 356 -16.01 15.79 12.70
C ARG A 356 -17.41 15.84 13.31
N GLN A 357 -17.54 15.66 14.62
CA GLN A 357 -18.84 15.76 15.32
C GLN A 357 -19.35 17.20 15.44
N ALA A 358 -18.45 18.18 15.51
CA ALA A 358 -18.82 19.61 15.57
C ALA A 358 -19.22 20.19 14.22
N GLY A 359 -18.93 19.50 13.11
CA GLY A 359 -19.23 19.93 11.72
C GLY A 359 -20.37 19.15 11.06
N SER A 360 -20.99 18.20 11.72
CA SER A 360 -22.17 17.44 11.28
C SER A 360 -23.44 17.90 12.05
#